data_83ec67a6b4942278ce79f3bed01bfb3d
#
_entry.id   83ec67a6b4942278ce79f3bed01bfb3d
#
_cell.length_a   1.000
_cell.length_b   1.000
_cell.length_c   1.000
_cell.angle_alpha   90.00
_cell.angle_beta   90.00
_cell.angle_gamma   90.00
#
_symmetry.space_group_name_H-M   'P 1'
#
loop_
_entity.id
_entity.type
_entity.pdbx_description
1 polymer ?
#
loop_
_entity_poly.entity_id
_entity_poly.type
_entity_poly.pdbx_seq_one_letter_code
_entity_poly.pdbx_strand_id
1 'polypeptide(L)'
;MLIFELLDQYEGICRRAFFGCATKLNKTFKANIIEILILIMCIPRKINFLQLGRYGRRKEQRYRQTFRKDFDWLCFNMNLAGDRFQYGMKRLAIAIDPSYVSKAGKKTDHVGRFWSGCASAVKHGLEILGIAVVDADIKDAMMLRAVQTLNATELKAKDMTLSQWYLSVLEKYRTDLLKITSLLVADAAFSVLPFVEGLKEIGFSLISRLRSNAVLYYIYEGPRTGKRGRPKTKDGKIDFSNPDKSRMTRLDIAPEEGEAFELVAWCKSLKQKIRLVIHYLPGGVHRLYFSTDTSVCGKDVYDIYRTRFQIEFCFRDGHQFTGLLDCQARNEKALDFAYNASLAAINITKVLRKQTKMPFSIGQIKSLMVNAHFIKRFFDLSGIDPNKTLNAKLVKELFGLATDAA
;
A
#
# COMPACT_ATOMS: atom_id res chain seq x y z
N MET A 1 22.92 -18.66 9.02
CA MET A 1 21.83 -18.24 9.90
C MET A 1 21.17 -19.47 10.45
N LEU A 2 21.15 -19.63 11.76
CA LEU A 2 20.46 -20.75 12.41
C LEU A 2 18.95 -20.61 12.13
N ILE A 3 18.28 -21.71 11.88
CA ILE A 3 16.85 -21.76 11.48
C ILE A 3 15.95 -21.03 12.47
N PHE A 4 16.28 -21.16 13.76
CA PHE A 4 15.52 -20.52 14.83
C PHE A 4 15.72 -19.00 14.85
N GLU A 5 16.89 -18.50 14.40
CA GLU A 5 17.13 -17.05 14.27
C GLU A 5 16.16 -16.37 13.31
N LEU A 6 15.69 -17.04 12.24
CA LEU A 6 14.73 -16.48 11.32
C LEU A 6 13.39 -16.18 12.01
N LEU A 7 12.87 -17.16 12.77
CA LEU A 7 11.64 -16.99 13.55
C LEU A 7 11.80 -15.94 14.64
N ASP A 8 12.94 -15.96 15.34
CA ASP A 8 13.23 -15.04 16.45
C ASP A 8 13.43 -13.60 15.93
N GLN A 9 14.09 -13.43 14.79
CA GLN A 9 14.23 -12.11 14.15
C GLN A 9 12.88 -11.58 13.67
N TYR A 10 12.03 -12.42 13.05
CA TYR A 10 10.68 -12.04 12.64
C TYR A 10 9.84 -11.62 13.86
N GLU A 11 9.89 -12.41 14.94
CA GLU A 11 9.23 -12.07 16.21
C GLU A 11 9.78 -10.77 16.81
N GLY A 12 11.10 -10.56 16.78
CA GLY A 12 11.76 -9.35 17.24
C GLY A 12 11.29 -8.09 16.50
N ILE A 13 11.12 -8.19 15.18
CA ILE A 13 10.55 -7.09 14.36
C ILE A 13 9.12 -6.82 14.81
N CYS A 14 8.29 -7.87 14.96
CA CYS A 14 6.92 -7.69 15.47
C CYS A 14 6.90 -6.97 16.82
N ARG A 15 7.76 -7.37 17.75
CA ARG A 15 7.83 -6.76 19.09
C ARG A 15 8.19 -5.28 19.05
N ARG A 16 9.16 -4.89 18.23
CA ARG A 16 9.54 -3.47 18.05
C ARG A 16 8.42 -2.66 17.43
N ALA A 17 7.70 -3.21 16.45
CA ALA A 17 6.60 -2.53 15.78
C ALA A 17 5.41 -2.17 16.71
N PHE A 18 5.33 -2.75 17.91
CA PHE A 18 4.35 -2.36 18.92
C PHE A 18 4.72 -1.08 19.69
N PHE A 19 5.90 -0.52 19.48
CA PHE A 19 6.32 0.67 20.19
C PHE A 19 5.37 1.84 19.89
N GLY A 20 4.89 2.51 20.93
CA GLY A 20 3.96 3.64 20.80
C GLY A 20 2.55 3.28 20.36
N CYS A 21 2.28 2.02 19.95
CA CYS A 21 0.93 1.60 19.59
C CYS A 21 0.08 1.40 20.84
N ALA A 22 -1.15 1.91 20.75
CA ALA A 22 -2.22 1.91 21.75
C ALA A 22 -1.85 1.36 23.13
N THR A 23 -1.67 2.23 24.07
CA THR A 23 -1.10 2.05 25.42
C THR A 23 -1.78 0.98 26.30
N LYS A 24 -2.94 0.44 25.91
CA LYS A 24 -3.75 -0.48 26.72
C LYS A 24 -3.78 -1.94 26.22
N LEU A 25 -2.86 -2.37 25.35
CA LEU A 25 -2.80 -3.77 24.93
C LEU A 25 -2.26 -4.63 26.06
N ASN A 26 -3.07 -5.56 26.59
CA ASN A 26 -2.59 -6.52 27.57
C ASN A 26 -1.58 -7.51 26.95
N LYS A 27 -0.71 -8.08 27.79
CA LYS A 27 0.36 -9.01 27.38
C LYS A 27 -0.17 -10.19 26.53
N THR A 28 -1.34 -10.72 26.89
CA THR A 28 -1.96 -11.85 26.19
C THR A 28 -2.40 -11.49 24.77
N PHE A 29 -2.96 -10.30 24.58
CA PHE A 29 -3.40 -9.86 23.24
C PHE A 29 -2.21 -9.58 22.34
N LYS A 30 -1.15 -8.92 22.85
CA LYS A 30 0.12 -8.73 22.13
C LYS A 30 0.72 -10.08 21.69
N ALA A 31 0.80 -11.04 22.62
CA ALA A 31 1.31 -12.39 22.32
C ALA A 31 0.46 -13.09 21.24
N ASN A 32 -0.87 -12.93 21.27
CA ASN A 32 -1.74 -13.51 20.25
C ASN A 32 -1.52 -12.89 18.87
N ILE A 33 -1.34 -11.57 18.78
CA ILE A 33 -1.08 -10.89 17.49
C ILE A 33 0.25 -11.36 16.91
N ILE A 34 1.31 -11.40 17.72
CA ILE A 34 2.64 -11.89 17.30
C ILE A 34 2.54 -13.33 16.79
N GLU A 35 1.88 -14.19 17.54
CA GLU A 35 1.67 -15.58 17.13
C GLU A 35 0.91 -15.68 15.81
N ILE A 36 -0.15 -14.89 15.62
CA ILE A 36 -0.91 -14.84 14.35
C ILE A 36 -0.02 -14.38 13.19
N LEU A 37 0.77 -13.33 13.36
CA LEU A 37 1.66 -12.81 12.32
C LEU A 37 2.74 -13.83 11.92
N ILE A 38 3.28 -14.57 12.88
CA ILE A 38 4.22 -15.69 12.61
C ILE A 38 3.48 -16.81 11.88
N LEU A 39 2.29 -17.21 12.34
CA LEU A 39 1.52 -18.31 11.76
C LEU A 39 1.07 -18.00 10.33
N ILE A 40 0.78 -16.74 9.98
CA ILE A 40 0.50 -16.31 8.61
C ILE A 40 1.64 -16.71 7.67
N MET A 41 2.90 -16.62 8.12
CA MET A 41 4.06 -17.01 7.33
C MET A 41 4.38 -18.51 7.43
N CYS A 42 3.95 -19.20 8.50
CA CYS A 42 4.25 -20.61 8.73
C CYS A 42 3.17 -21.57 8.20
N ILE A 43 1.97 -21.11 7.85
CA ILE A 43 0.93 -21.95 7.28
C ILE A 43 1.09 -22.02 5.75
N PRO A 44 1.36 -23.24 5.18
CA PRO A 44 1.68 -23.36 3.75
C PRO A 44 0.48 -23.22 2.82
N ARG A 45 -0.74 -23.37 3.36
CA ARG A 45 -2.02 -23.35 2.59
C ARG A 45 -2.89 -22.20 3.04
N LYS A 46 -4.19 -22.27 2.75
CA LYS A 46 -5.20 -21.27 3.14
C LYS A 46 -5.13 -20.94 4.63
N ILE A 47 -5.06 -19.66 4.94
CA ILE A 47 -4.96 -19.14 6.31
C ILE A 47 -6.37 -18.89 6.83
N ASN A 48 -6.85 -19.80 7.66
CA ASN A 48 -8.16 -19.71 8.31
C ASN A 48 -8.07 -20.10 9.79
N PHE A 49 -9.14 -19.92 10.55
CA PHE A 49 -9.13 -20.15 12.00
C PHE A 49 -8.79 -21.60 12.36
N LEU A 50 -9.27 -22.57 11.56
CA LEU A 50 -8.95 -23.97 11.77
C LEU A 50 -7.45 -24.25 11.64
N GLN A 51 -6.81 -23.68 10.59
CA GLN A 51 -5.37 -23.83 10.40
C GLN A 51 -4.58 -23.08 11.46
N LEU A 52 -5.00 -21.89 11.86
CA LEU A 52 -4.39 -21.18 13.00
C LEU A 52 -4.42 -22.05 14.26
N GLY A 53 -5.54 -22.76 14.54
CA GLY A 53 -5.65 -23.69 15.68
C GLY A 53 -4.79 -24.93 15.55
N ARG A 54 -4.55 -25.45 14.33
CA ARG A 54 -3.70 -26.65 14.08
C ARG A 54 -2.20 -26.34 14.18
N TYR A 55 -1.79 -25.21 13.66
CA TYR A 55 -0.38 -24.82 13.60
C TYR A 55 0.07 -24.06 14.84
N GLY A 56 -0.83 -23.33 15.49
CA GLY A 56 -0.54 -22.50 16.64
C GLY A 56 -0.63 -23.26 17.98
N ARG A 57 -0.33 -22.52 19.05
CA ARG A 57 -0.36 -23.02 20.43
C ARG A 57 -1.75 -22.96 21.05
N ARG A 58 -2.73 -22.34 20.40
CA ARG A 58 -4.06 -22.08 20.94
C ARG A 58 -5.13 -22.75 20.11
N LYS A 59 -6.27 -23.01 20.72
CA LYS A 59 -7.46 -23.54 20.02
C LYS A 59 -8.05 -22.46 19.09
N GLU A 60 -8.71 -22.90 18.04
CA GLU A 60 -9.37 -22.07 17.01
C GLU A 60 -10.21 -20.92 17.61
N GLN A 61 -10.99 -21.22 18.63
CA GLN A 61 -11.89 -20.25 19.28
C GLN A 61 -11.13 -19.00 19.81
N ARG A 62 -9.90 -19.19 20.29
CA ARG A 62 -9.07 -18.08 20.79
C ARG A 62 -8.66 -17.13 19.69
N TYR A 63 -8.34 -17.64 18.51
CA TYR A 63 -8.01 -16.82 17.33
C TYR A 63 -9.25 -16.08 16.85
N ARG A 64 -10.43 -16.73 16.79
CA ARG A 64 -11.71 -16.05 16.46
C ARG A 64 -12.01 -14.88 17.39
N GLN A 65 -11.77 -15.04 18.69
CA GLN A 65 -11.94 -13.97 19.68
C GLN A 65 -10.92 -12.84 19.48
N THR A 66 -9.66 -13.16 19.10
CA THR A 66 -8.61 -12.17 18.85
C THR A 66 -8.94 -11.31 17.65
N PHE A 67 -9.43 -11.89 16.56
CA PHE A 67 -9.81 -11.17 15.33
C PHE A 67 -10.99 -10.19 15.52
N ARG A 68 -11.78 -10.34 16.57
CA ARG A 68 -12.88 -9.40 16.89
C ARG A 68 -12.45 -8.19 17.71
N LYS A 69 -11.17 -8.09 18.07
CA LYS A 69 -10.64 -6.98 18.86
C LYS A 69 -10.06 -5.91 17.96
N ASP A 70 -10.25 -4.67 18.37
CA ASP A 70 -9.63 -3.54 17.70
C ASP A 70 -8.12 -3.54 17.96
N PHE A 71 -7.35 -3.20 16.92
CA PHE A 71 -5.91 -3.03 16.99
C PHE A 71 -5.47 -1.86 16.11
N ASP A 72 -4.52 -1.09 16.59
CA ASP A 72 -3.96 0.05 15.87
C ASP A 72 -2.96 -0.41 14.81
N TRP A 73 -3.50 -0.92 13.70
CA TRP A 73 -2.71 -1.36 12.56
C TRP A 73 -1.93 -0.23 11.90
N LEU A 74 -2.45 1.01 11.94
CA LEU A 74 -1.78 2.15 11.33
C LEU A 74 -0.46 2.42 12.07
N CYS A 75 -0.50 2.61 13.38
CA CYS A 75 0.70 2.82 14.19
C CYS A 75 1.70 1.66 14.02
N PHE A 76 1.23 0.42 14.10
CA PHE A 76 2.08 -0.76 13.93
C PHE A 76 2.81 -0.76 12.58
N ASN A 77 2.09 -0.50 11.50
CA ASN A 77 2.65 -0.50 10.16
C ASN A 77 3.50 0.75 9.87
N MET A 78 3.20 1.91 10.49
CA MET A 78 4.05 3.09 10.42
C MET A 78 5.42 2.84 11.05
N ASN A 79 5.49 2.12 12.17
CA ASN A 79 6.76 1.73 12.78
C ASN A 79 7.56 0.81 11.84
N LEU A 80 6.91 -0.18 11.22
CA LEU A 80 7.56 -1.04 10.22
C LEU A 80 8.04 -0.24 9.00
N ALA A 81 7.25 0.71 8.53
CA ALA A 81 7.63 1.56 7.41
C ALA A 81 8.80 2.49 7.78
N GLY A 82 8.84 3.01 9.01
CA GLY A 82 9.99 3.75 9.55
C GLY A 82 11.27 2.93 9.56
N ASP A 83 11.19 1.67 10.01
CA ASP A 83 12.32 0.70 9.97
C ASP A 83 12.76 0.41 8.52
N ARG A 84 11.82 0.36 7.58
CA ARG A 84 12.10 0.07 6.18
C ARG A 84 12.68 1.26 5.42
N PHE A 85 12.08 2.45 5.55
CA PHE A 85 12.38 3.62 4.74
C PHE A 85 13.26 4.66 5.45
N GLN A 86 13.32 4.64 6.79
CA GLN A 86 14.07 5.63 7.56
C GLN A 86 13.57 7.04 7.24
N TYR A 87 12.36 7.39 7.73
CA TYR A 87 11.71 8.68 7.49
C TYR A 87 12.70 9.85 7.66
N GLY A 88 12.57 10.85 6.80
CA GLY A 88 13.43 12.02 6.78
C GLY A 88 13.53 12.61 5.38
N MET A 89 14.74 12.83 4.85
CA MET A 89 14.95 13.38 3.51
C MET A 89 14.73 12.33 2.39
N LYS A 90 13.52 11.77 2.31
CA LYS A 90 13.13 10.76 1.32
C LYS A 90 11.98 11.26 0.46
N ARG A 91 11.94 10.82 -0.80
CA ARG A 91 10.85 11.12 -1.73
C ARG A 91 9.67 10.18 -1.50
N LEU A 92 8.93 10.44 -0.40
CA LEU A 92 7.80 9.64 0.05
C LEU A 92 6.47 10.23 -0.39
N ALA A 93 5.50 9.37 -0.69
CA ALA A 93 4.11 9.75 -0.86
C ALA A 93 3.18 8.70 -0.22
N ILE A 94 2.00 9.15 0.22
CA ILE A 94 0.92 8.24 0.62
C ILE A 94 0.23 7.75 -0.65
N ALA A 95 0.27 6.45 -0.91
CA ALA A 95 -0.46 5.85 -2.02
C ALA A 95 -1.80 5.30 -1.54
N ILE A 96 -2.85 5.50 -2.32
CA ILE A 96 -4.16 4.89 -2.10
C ILE A 96 -4.57 4.09 -3.34
N ASP A 97 -5.18 2.93 -3.08
CA ASP A 97 -5.71 2.08 -4.15
C ASP A 97 -6.85 1.20 -3.62
N PRO A 98 -8.06 1.24 -4.23
CA PRO A 98 -9.13 0.32 -3.92
C PRO A 98 -8.85 -1.05 -4.52
N SER A 99 -9.03 -2.11 -3.72
CA SER A 99 -8.82 -3.49 -4.19
C SER A 99 -10.05 -4.34 -3.92
N TYR A 100 -10.53 -5.03 -4.97
CA TYR A 100 -11.65 -5.96 -4.88
C TYR A 100 -11.26 -7.24 -4.13
N VAL A 101 -12.13 -7.67 -3.22
CA VAL A 101 -12.01 -8.93 -2.47
C VAL A 101 -13.21 -9.81 -2.77
N SER A 102 -12.97 -10.97 -3.40
CA SER A 102 -14.03 -11.94 -3.68
C SER A 102 -14.64 -12.44 -2.39
N LYS A 103 -15.98 -12.33 -2.26
CA LYS A 103 -16.71 -12.78 -1.08
C LYS A 103 -18.09 -13.29 -1.49
N ALA A 104 -18.37 -14.55 -1.17
CA ALA A 104 -19.68 -15.14 -1.39
C ALA A 104 -20.61 -14.88 -0.20
N GLY A 105 -21.91 -14.93 -0.46
CA GLY A 105 -22.94 -14.82 0.57
C GLY A 105 -23.48 -13.40 0.74
N LYS A 106 -24.63 -13.30 1.45
CA LYS A 106 -25.40 -12.05 1.60
C LYS A 106 -25.31 -11.43 2.99
N LYS A 107 -24.69 -12.15 3.95
CA LYS A 107 -24.68 -11.77 5.38
C LYS A 107 -23.33 -11.27 5.87
N THR A 108 -22.43 -10.90 4.96
CA THR A 108 -21.14 -10.30 5.30
C THR A 108 -21.32 -8.79 5.33
N ASP A 109 -20.79 -8.14 6.37
CA ASP A 109 -20.85 -6.69 6.50
C ASP A 109 -20.19 -6.04 5.27
N HIS A 110 -20.78 -4.98 4.75
CA HIS A 110 -20.37 -4.19 3.59
C HIS A 110 -20.34 -4.96 2.25
N VAL A 111 -20.82 -6.20 2.20
CA VAL A 111 -20.87 -6.93 0.93
C VAL A 111 -21.78 -6.22 -0.09
N GLY A 112 -21.31 -6.12 -1.32
CA GLY A 112 -22.00 -5.40 -2.38
C GLY A 112 -21.45 -5.72 -3.77
N ARG A 113 -21.65 -4.81 -4.70
CA ARG A 113 -21.13 -4.89 -6.06
C ARG A 113 -20.01 -3.86 -6.23
N PHE A 114 -18.81 -4.34 -6.52
CA PHE A 114 -17.61 -3.54 -6.67
C PHE A 114 -16.88 -3.85 -7.97
N TRP A 115 -16.10 -2.91 -8.46
CA TRP A 115 -15.27 -3.10 -9.64
C TRP A 115 -14.12 -4.07 -9.36
N SER A 116 -13.98 -5.06 -10.21
CA SER A 116 -12.85 -6.00 -10.18
C SER A 116 -11.94 -5.75 -11.37
N GLY A 117 -10.75 -5.21 -11.14
CA GLY A 117 -9.76 -4.93 -12.18
C GLY A 117 -9.34 -6.20 -12.95
N CYS A 118 -9.12 -7.32 -12.24
CA CYS A 118 -8.77 -8.59 -12.86
C CYS A 118 -9.86 -9.16 -13.80
N ALA A 119 -11.12 -8.85 -13.52
CA ALA A 119 -12.24 -9.31 -14.32
C ALA A 119 -12.75 -8.25 -15.30
N SER A 120 -12.25 -7.02 -15.23
CA SER A 120 -12.75 -5.86 -15.97
C SER A 120 -14.28 -5.74 -15.90
N ALA A 121 -14.87 -6.05 -14.74
CA ALA A 121 -16.31 -6.07 -14.52
C ALA A 121 -16.69 -5.81 -13.07
N VAL A 122 -17.93 -5.35 -12.86
CA VAL A 122 -18.53 -5.22 -11.53
C VAL A 122 -18.94 -6.60 -11.01
N LYS A 123 -18.39 -7.02 -9.86
CA LYS A 123 -18.66 -8.31 -9.21
C LYS A 123 -19.20 -8.15 -7.80
N HIS A 124 -19.89 -9.20 -7.34
CA HIS A 124 -20.33 -9.33 -5.95
C HIS A 124 -19.14 -9.69 -5.05
N GLY A 125 -18.96 -8.94 -3.97
CA GLY A 125 -17.85 -9.15 -3.04
C GLY A 125 -17.70 -7.98 -2.07
N LEU A 126 -16.46 -7.71 -1.69
CA LEU A 126 -16.05 -6.58 -0.87
C LEU A 126 -15.03 -5.74 -1.64
N GLU A 127 -14.81 -4.54 -1.16
CA GLU A 127 -13.68 -3.71 -1.55
C GLU A 127 -12.95 -3.23 -0.30
N ILE A 128 -11.64 -3.13 -0.38
CA ILE A 128 -10.79 -2.53 0.64
C ILE A 128 -10.02 -1.36 0.02
N LEU A 129 -10.08 -0.19 0.66
CA LEU A 129 -9.18 0.91 0.37
C LEU A 129 -7.85 0.62 1.05
N GLY A 130 -6.80 0.38 0.27
CA GLY A 130 -5.43 0.31 0.76
C GLY A 130 -4.83 1.70 0.89
N ILE A 131 -4.17 1.93 2.01
CA ILE A 131 -3.34 3.11 2.26
C ILE A 131 -1.92 2.61 2.49
N ALA A 132 -0.99 3.06 1.69
CA ALA A 132 0.42 2.68 1.77
C ALA A 132 1.32 3.92 1.77
N VAL A 133 2.54 3.79 2.25
CA VAL A 133 3.60 4.74 1.93
C VAL A 133 4.48 4.14 0.84
N VAL A 134 4.79 4.93 -0.18
CA VAL A 134 5.70 4.57 -1.28
C VAL A 134 6.96 5.41 -1.18
N ASP A 135 8.10 4.81 -1.51
CA ASP A 135 9.41 5.47 -1.58
C ASP A 135 9.90 5.41 -3.03
N ALA A 136 10.00 6.58 -3.68
CA ALA A 136 10.40 6.70 -5.07
C ALA A 136 11.90 6.40 -5.30
N ASP A 137 12.74 6.50 -4.26
CA ASP A 137 14.18 6.25 -4.37
C ASP A 137 14.48 4.75 -4.46
N ILE A 138 13.83 3.94 -3.63
CA ILE A 138 14.03 2.49 -3.62
C ILE A 138 12.93 1.71 -4.36
N LYS A 139 11.94 2.42 -4.91
CA LYS A 139 10.81 1.87 -5.68
C LYS A 139 10.09 0.74 -4.92
N ASP A 140 9.70 1.02 -3.69
CA ASP A 140 9.02 0.05 -2.81
C ASP A 140 7.82 0.70 -2.11
N ALA A 141 6.91 -0.11 -1.57
CA ALA A 141 5.75 0.32 -0.80
C ALA A 141 5.62 -0.47 0.50
N MET A 142 5.08 0.17 1.53
CA MET A 142 4.67 -0.47 2.78
C MET A 142 3.21 -0.13 3.06
N MET A 143 2.38 -1.16 3.22
CA MET A 143 0.96 -0.96 3.55
C MET A 143 0.84 -0.39 4.96
N LEU A 144 0.13 0.71 5.10
CA LEU A 144 -0.15 1.33 6.39
C LEU A 144 -1.48 0.83 6.97
N ARG A 145 -2.51 0.80 6.12
CA ARG A 145 -3.87 0.43 6.54
C ARG A 145 -4.68 -0.11 5.35
N ALA A 146 -5.56 -1.07 5.61
CA ALA A 146 -6.65 -1.45 4.71
C ALA A 146 -7.98 -1.22 5.43
N VAL A 147 -8.92 -0.53 4.77
CA VAL A 147 -10.24 -0.19 5.32
C VAL A 147 -11.31 -0.72 4.38
N GLN A 148 -12.32 -1.43 4.90
CA GLN A 148 -13.43 -1.91 4.08
C GLN A 148 -14.25 -0.74 3.57
N THR A 149 -14.56 -0.76 2.27
CA THR A 149 -15.41 0.23 1.61
C THR A 149 -16.87 -0.12 1.87
N LEU A 150 -17.68 0.90 2.19
CA LEU A 150 -19.13 0.76 2.32
C LEU A 150 -19.74 0.40 0.95
N ASN A 151 -20.77 -0.46 0.94
CA ASN A 151 -21.49 -0.74 -0.29
C ASN A 151 -22.40 0.42 -0.72
N ALA A 152 -22.92 0.38 -1.94
CA ALA A 152 -23.72 1.46 -2.52
C ALA A 152 -24.97 1.81 -1.69
N THR A 153 -25.60 0.82 -1.04
CA THR A 153 -26.78 1.05 -0.19
C THR A 153 -26.40 1.79 1.08
N GLU A 154 -25.29 1.43 1.70
CA GLU A 154 -24.77 2.08 2.90
C GLU A 154 -24.28 3.50 2.62
N LEU A 155 -23.60 3.71 1.49
CA LEU A 155 -23.20 5.05 1.03
C LEU A 155 -24.43 5.93 0.83
N LYS A 156 -25.47 5.42 0.14
CA LYS A 156 -26.72 6.15 -0.06
C LYS A 156 -27.40 6.49 1.26
N ALA A 157 -27.43 5.56 2.22
CA ALA A 157 -28.02 5.80 3.53
C ALA A 157 -27.29 6.89 4.34
N LYS A 158 -26.02 7.14 4.03
CA LYS A 158 -25.20 8.21 4.65
C LYS A 158 -25.14 9.50 3.80
N ASP A 159 -25.88 9.55 2.69
CA ASP A 159 -25.82 10.64 1.72
C ASP A 159 -24.38 10.95 1.26
N MET A 160 -23.61 9.91 1.02
CA MET A 160 -22.20 10.01 0.63
C MET A 160 -21.94 9.40 -0.74
N THR A 161 -21.08 10.03 -1.51
CA THR A 161 -20.45 9.42 -2.69
C THR A 161 -19.26 8.55 -2.27
N LEU A 162 -18.83 7.67 -3.16
CA LEU A 162 -17.64 6.85 -2.93
C LEU A 162 -16.36 7.71 -2.71
N SER A 163 -16.22 8.80 -3.47
CA SER A 163 -15.10 9.74 -3.29
C SER A 163 -15.10 10.41 -1.92
N GLN A 164 -16.27 10.80 -1.42
CA GLN A 164 -16.42 11.35 -0.07
C GLN A 164 -16.10 10.32 1.01
N TRP A 165 -16.46 9.05 0.77
CA TRP A 165 -16.07 7.97 1.67
C TRP A 165 -14.55 7.83 1.76
N TYR A 166 -13.84 7.79 0.63
CA TYR A 166 -12.38 7.72 0.64
C TYR A 166 -11.75 8.93 1.33
N LEU A 167 -12.27 10.12 1.12
CA LEU A 167 -11.83 11.33 1.82
C LEU A 167 -12.04 11.22 3.33
N SER A 168 -13.20 10.72 3.78
CA SER A 168 -13.48 10.54 5.22
C SER A 168 -12.53 9.54 5.88
N VAL A 169 -12.12 8.50 5.16
CA VAL A 169 -11.10 7.55 5.63
C VAL A 169 -9.74 8.22 5.77
N LEU A 170 -9.33 9.02 4.78
CA LEU A 170 -8.07 9.78 4.83
C LEU A 170 -8.09 10.82 5.96
N GLU A 171 -9.19 11.53 6.15
CA GLU A 171 -9.39 12.50 7.22
C GLU A 171 -9.25 11.83 8.61
N LYS A 172 -9.86 10.66 8.79
CA LYS A 172 -9.73 9.88 10.02
C LYS A 172 -8.28 9.60 10.42
N TYR A 173 -7.42 9.35 9.45
CA TYR A 173 -6.00 9.01 9.67
C TYR A 173 -5.05 10.18 9.39
N ARG A 174 -5.58 11.35 9.06
CA ARG A 174 -4.84 12.54 8.63
C ARG A 174 -3.64 12.89 9.50
N THR A 175 -3.85 12.94 10.81
CA THR A 175 -2.81 13.37 11.77
C THR A 175 -1.57 12.49 11.70
N ASP A 176 -1.73 11.19 11.53
CA ASP A 176 -0.62 10.25 11.46
C ASP A 176 0.01 10.22 10.06
N LEU A 177 -0.80 10.26 9.01
CA LEU A 177 -0.30 10.28 7.63
C LEU A 177 0.52 11.53 7.33
N LEU A 178 0.10 12.70 7.81
CA LEU A 178 0.82 13.97 7.64
C LEU A 178 2.17 14.01 8.39
N LYS A 179 2.40 13.14 9.37
CA LYS A 179 3.75 12.97 9.97
C LYS A 179 4.75 12.35 8.99
N ILE A 180 4.26 11.65 7.96
CA ILE A 180 5.09 11.04 6.93
C ILE A 180 5.31 12.03 5.79
N THR A 181 4.23 12.50 5.18
CA THR A 181 4.25 13.42 4.02
C THR A 181 2.86 14.01 3.77
N SER A 182 2.80 15.18 3.15
CA SER A 182 1.57 15.79 2.62
C SER A 182 1.28 15.40 1.16
N LEU A 183 2.16 14.63 0.50
CA LEU A 183 1.94 14.17 -0.87
C LEU A 183 1.13 12.88 -0.87
N LEU A 184 0.02 12.88 -1.62
CA LEU A 184 -0.79 11.70 -1.86
C LEU A 184 -0.72 11.33 -3.33
N VAL A 185 -0.48 10.05 -3.64
CA VAL A 185 -0.47 9.54 -5.02
C VAL A 185 -1.61 8.55 -5.23
N ALA A 186 -2.38 8.74 -6.29
CA ALA A 186 -3.52 7.89 -6.64
C ALA A 186 -3.66 7.75 -8.16
N ASP A 187 -4.48 6.81 -8.61
CA ASP A 187 -4.72 6.62 -10.03
C ASP A 187 -5.56 7.76 -10.66
N ALA A 188 -5.75 7.70 -11.99
CA ALA A 188 -6.49 8.72 -12.73
C ALA A 188 -7.97 8.87 -12.31
N ALA A 189 -8.58 7.86 -11.70
CA ALA A 189 -9.97 7.92 -11.25
C ALA A 189 -10.17 8.97 -10.14
N PHE A 190 -9.12 9.25 -9.38
CA PHE A 190 -9.12 10.27 -8.32
C PHE A 190 -8.85 11.70 -8.84
N SER A 191 -8.56 11.87 -10.12
CA SER A 191 -8.26 13.19 -10.74
C SER A 191 -9.53 13.98 -11.06
N VAL A 192 -10.42 14.13 -10.09
CA VAL A 192 -11.69 14.85 -10.18
C VAL A 192 -11.76 15.98 -9.16
N LEU A 193 -12.39 17.10 -9.56
CA LEU A 193 -12.39 18.33 -8.77
C LEU A 193 -12.86 18.13 -7.31
N PRO A 194 -14.01 17.45 -7.04
CA PRO A 194 -14.47 17.29 -5.64
C PRO A 194 -13.48 16.53 -4.76
N PHE A 195 -12.76 15.53 -5.31
CA PHE A 195 -11.76 14.79 -4.56
C PHE A 195 -10.52 15.64 -4.28
N VAL A 196 -10.07 16.40 -5.27
CA VAL A 196 -8.91 17.30 -5.15
C VAL A 196 -9.17 18.42 -4.14
N GLU A 197 -10.36 19.01 -4.15
CA GLU A 197 -10.77 20.04 -3.19
C GLU A 197 -10.81 19.45 -1.76
N GLY A 198 -11.45 18.30 -1.57
CA GLY A 198 -11.50 17.63 -0.27
C GLY A 198 -10.12 17.21 0.25
N LEU A 199 -9.19 16.76 -0.62
CA LEU A 199 -7.82 16.48 -0.23
C LEU A 199 -7.10 17.74 0.29
N LYS A 200 -7.28 18.86 -0.39
CA LYS A 200 -6.69 20.13 0.01
C LYS A 200 -7.20 20.59 1.38
N GLU A 201 -8.49 20.42 1.66
CA GLU A 201 -9.11 20.75 2.95
C GLU A 201 -8.50 19.95 4.10
N ILE A 202 -8.16 18.69 3.86
CA ILE A 202 -7.50 17.82 4.85
C ILE A 202 -5.97 17.90 4.80
N GLY A 203 -5.39 18.82 4.01
CA GLY A 203 -3.96 19.15 4.02
C GLY A 203 -3.07 18.29 3.11
N PHE A 204 -3.65 17.55 2.15
CA PHE A 204 -2.89 16.77 1.18
C PHE A 204 -2.86 17.41 -0.20
N SER A 205 -1.78 17.16 -0.92
CA SER A 205 -1.63 17.47 -2.34
C SER A 205 -1.62 16.19 -3.16
N LEU A 206 -2.35 16.19 -4.28
CA LEU A 206 -2.51 15.01 -5.14
C LEU A 206 -1.42 14.97 -6.22
N ILE A 207 -0.74 13.85 -6.32
CA ILE A 207 0.02 13.43 -7.51
C ILE A 207 -0.80 12.36 -8.22
N SER A 208 -1.11 12.59 -9.51
CA SER A 208 -1.91 11.64 -10.28
C SER A 208 -1.69 11.82 -11.78
N ARG A 209 -2.55 11.19 -12.59
CA ARG A 209 -2.54 11.27 -14.04
C ARG A 209 -3.85 11.87 -14.57
N LEU A 210 -3.73 12.75 -15.54
CA LEU A 210 -4.88 13.23 -16.33
C LEU A 210 -5.12 12.30 -17.54
N ARG A 211 -6.32 12.40 -18.10
CA ARG A 211 -6.62 11.82 -19.42
C ARG A 211 -5.79 12.51 -20.49
N SER A 212 -5.41 11.79 -21.55
CA SER A 212 -4.60 12.35 -22.65
C SER A 212 -5.24 13.54 -23.38
N ASN A 213 -6.57 13.62 -23.35
CA ASN A 213 -7.34 14.72 -23.95
C ASN A 213 -7.67 15.85 -22.97
N ALA A 214 -7.02 15.93 -21.80
CA ALA A 214 -7.27 16.98 -20.82
C ALA A 214 -7.02 18.37 -21.41
N VAL A 215 -7.87 19.33 -21.05
CA VAL A 215 -7.74 20.72 -21.51
C VAL A 215 -6.89 21.49 -20.51
N LEU A 216 -5.67 21.84 -20.94
CA LEU A 216 -4.69 22.58 -20.18
C LEU A 216 -4.28 23.87 -20.90
N TYR A 217 -3.90 24.88 -20.15
CA TYR A 217 -3.51 26.18 -20.67
C TYR A 217 -2.14 26.58 -20.11
N TYR A 218 -1.35 27.24 -20.95
CA TYR A 218 -0.17 27.96 -20.48
C TYR A 218 -0.58 29.08 -19.52
N ILE A 219 0.25 29.36 -18.53
CA ILE A 219 0.06 30.48 -17.63
C ILE A 219 0.52 31.75 -18.35
N TYR A 220 -0.26 32.82 -18.20
CA TYR A 220 0.17 34.13 -18.70
C TYR A 220 1.12 34.77 -17.69
N GLU A 221 2.33 35.08 -18.16
CA GLU A 221 3.42 35.69 -17.38
C GLU A 221 3.76 37.12 -17.83
N GLY A 222 3.02 37.63 -18.81
CA GLY A 222 3.25 38.99 -19.33
C GLY A 222 2.73 40.09 -18.39
N PRO A 223 3.06 41.36 -18.70
CA PRO A 223 2.63 42.50 -17.91
C PRO A 223 1.10 42.65 -17.90
N ARG A 224 0.55 43.29 -16.89
CA ARG A 224 -0.86 43.69 -16.89
C ARG A 224 -1.14 44.65 -18.03
N THR A 225 -2.12 44.35 -18.87
CA THR A 225 -2.43 45.11 -20.07
C THR A 225 -3.06 46.48 -19.80
N GLY A 226 -3.36 46.84 -18.55
CA GLY A 226 -4.02 48.12 -18.17
C GLY A 226 -5.44 48.27 -18.69
N LYS A 227 -5.93 47.35 -19.55
CA LYS A 227 -7.29 47.42 -20.12
C LYS A 227 -8.34 47.04 -19.07
N ARG A 228 -9.51 47.70 -19.19
CA ARG A 228 -10.68 47.41 -18.33
C ARG A 228 -11.12 45.95 -18.53
N GLY A 229 -11.33 45.20 -17.42
CA GLY A 229 -11.77 43.81 -17.46
C GLY A 229 -10.93 42.90 -16.59
N ARG A 230 -11.28 41.60 -16.60
CA ARG A 230 -10.55 40.57 -15.84
C ARG A 230 -9.11 40.42 -16.36
N PRO A 231 -8.07 40.46 -15.51
CA PRO A 231 -6.70 40.24 -15.94
C PRO A 231 -6.52 38.93 -16.70
N LYS A 232 -5.70 38.93 -17.75
CA LYS A 232 -5.33 37.73 -18.48
C LYS A 232 -4.53 36.82 -17.56
N THR A 233 -4.96 35.55 -17.37
CA THR A 233 -4.31 34.58 -16.54
C THR A 233 -3.84 33.35 -17.32
N LYS A 234 -4.29 33.19 -18.57
CA LYS A 234 -4.03 32.06 -19.45
C LYS A 234 -3.47 32.58 -20.77
N ASP A 235 -2.55 31.82 -21.35
CA ASP A 235 -1.84 32.20 -22.56
C ASP A 235 -1.89 31.11 -23.64
N GLY A 236 -3.10 30.75 -24.03
CA GLY A 236 -3.36 29.71 -25.03
C GLY A 236 -3.49 28.32 -24.46
N LYS A 237 -4.14 27.45 -25.21
CA LYS A 237 -4.31 26.03 -24.90
C LYS A 237 -3.02 25.30 -25.28
N ILE A 238 -2.62 24.32 -24.45
CA ILE A 238 -1.49 23.45 -24.75
C ILE A 238 -1.94 22.44 -25.81
N ASP A 239 -1.25 22.43 -26.95
CA ASP A 239 -1.37 21.38 -27.96
C ASP A 239 -0.30 20.30 -27.68
N PHE A 240 -0.75 19.11 -27.29
CA PHE A 240 0.16 18.02 -26.97
C PHE A 240 0.82 17.39 -28.20
N SER A 241 0.26 17.61 -29.40
CA SER A 241 0.86 17.12 -30.65
C SER A 241 1.98 18.02 -31.13
N ASN A 242 1.90 19.32 -30.82
CA ASN A 242 2.90 20.32 -31.16
C ASN A 242 3.10 21.32 -30.01
N PRO A 243 3.71 20.90 -28.88
CA PRO A 243 3.84 21.74 -27.71
C PRO A 243 4.94 22.80 -27.91
N ASP A 244 4.74 23.98 -27.34
CA ASP A 244 5.79 25.00 -27.25
C ASP A 244 6.85 24.59 -26.22
N LYS A 245 7.88 23.88 -26.68
CA LYS A 245 8.97 23.36 -25.83
C LYS A 245 9.81 24.48 -25.20
N SER A 246 9.78 25.71 -25.74
CA SER A 246 10.50 26.85 -25.14
C SER A 246 9.95 27.26 -23.77
N ARG A 247 8.70 26.88 -23.48
CA ARG A 247 8.00 27.16 -22.22
C ARG A 247 8.04 25.99 -21.23
N MET A 248 8.86 24.97 -21.51
CA MET A 248 8.93 23.74 -20.74
C MET A 248 10.37 23.44 -20.36
N THR A 249 10.57 22.80 -19.21
CA THR A 249 11.86 22.28 -18.80
C THR A 249 11.91 20.79 -19.12
N ARG A 250 12.93 20.33 -19.83
CA ARG A 250 13.13 18.92 -20.11
C ARG A 250 13.56 18.20 -18.83
N LEU A 251 12.96 17.05 -18.56
CA LEU A 251 13.37 16.19 -17.45
C LEU A 251 14.43 15.19 -17.89
N ASP A 252 15.36 14.92 -16.99
CA ASP A 252 16.34 13.85 -17.16
C ASP A 252 15.67 12.50 -16.84
N ILE A 253 15.35 11.76 -17.90
CA ILE A 253 14.83 10.39 -17.87
C ILE A 253 15.63 9.51 -18.81
N ALA A 254 15.58 8.20 -18.61
CA ALA A 254 16.30 7.24 -19.46
C ALA A 254 15.82 7.37 -20.92
N PRO A 255 16.75 7.40 -21.90
CA PRO A 255 16.42 7.59 -23.33
C PRO A 255 15.39 6.58 -23.87
N GLU A 256 15.43 5.36 -23.40
CA GLU A 256 14.47 4.29 -23.77
C GLU A 256 13.05 4.56 -23.28
N GLU A 257 12.87 5.42 -22.29
CA GLU A 257 11.57 5.85 -21.78
C GLU A 257 10.94 6.95 -22.64
N GLY A 258 11.69 7.61 -23.54
CA GLY A 258 11.25 8.69 -24.41
C GLY A 258 11.66 10.07 -23.88
N GLU A 259 10.78 11.06 -24.02
CA GLU A 259 11.04 12.43 -23.55
C GLU A 259 9.99 12.89 -22.55
N ALA A 260 10.40 13.60 -21.50
CA ALA A 260 9.49 14.21 -20.56
C ALA A 260 9.81 15.69 -20.35
N PHE A 261 8.75 16.49 -20.21
CA PHE A 261 8.84 17.93 -20.00
C PHE A 261 7.97 18.35 -18.84
N GLU A 262 8.43 19.30 -18.04
CA GLU A 262 7.64 19.89 -16.96
C GLU A 262 7.32 21.35 -17.21
N LEU A 263 6.18 21.78 -16.68
CA LEU A 263 5.76 23.19 -16.61
C LEU A 263 4.69 23.37 -15.54
N VAL A 264 4.42 24.60 -15.17
CA VAL A 264 3.20 24.96 -14.45
C VAL A 264 2.11 25.31 -15.44
N ALA A 265 0.96 24.62 -15.37
CA ALA A 265 -0.16 24.82 -16.29
C ALA A 265 -1.47 25.05 -15.53
N TRP A 266 -2.42 25.71 -16.16
CA TRP A 266 -3.79 25.80 -15.65
C TRP A 266 -4.62 24.60 -16.12
N CYS A 267 -5.14 23.82 -15.20
CA CYS A 267 -6.01 22.70 -15.50
C CYS A 267 -7.48 23.12 -15.49
N LYS A 268 -8.18 22.97 -16.64
CA LYS A 268 -9.59 23.36 -16.76
C LYS A 268 -10.48 22.51 -15.87
N SER A 269 -10.29 21.19 -15.84
CA SER A 269 -11.13 20.25 -15.06
C SER A 269 -10.95 20.40 -13.56
N LEU A 270 -9.73 20.71 -13.10
CA LEU A 270 -9.41 20.89 -11.68
C LEU A 270 -9.51 22.37 -11.24
N LYS A 271 -9.80 23.30 -12.13
CA LYS A 271 -9.95 24.75 -11.88
C LYS A 271 -8.79 25.39 -11.11
N GLN A 272 -7.57 24.88 -11.27
CA GLN A 272 -6.37 25.36 -10.56
C GLN A 272 -5.10 25.22 -11.38
N LYS A 273 -4.02 25.85 -10.89
CA LYS A 273 -2.67 25.61 -11.38
C LYS A 273 -2.20 24.25 -10.89
N ILE A 274 -1.45 23.56 -11.72
CA ILE A 274 -0.82 22.27 -11.40
C ILE A 274 0.63 22.26 -11.89
N ARG A 275 1.52 21.53 -11.24
CA ARG A 275 2.78 21.09 -11.84
C ARG A 275 2.44 19.96 -12.81
N LEU A 276 2.64 20.18 -14.09
CA LEU A 276 2.36 19.21 -15.15
C LEU A 276 3.65 18.58 -15.64
N VAL A 277 3.62 17.28 -15.85
CA VAL A 277 4.66 16.54 -16.58
C VAL A 277 4.03 15.90 -17.80
N ILE A 278 4.50 16.26 -18.99
CA ILE A 278 4.11 15.64 -20.25
C ILE A 278 5.21 14.63 -20.62
N HIS A 279 4.85 13.37 -20.66
CA HIS A 279 5.74 12.28 -21.01
C HIS A 279 5.39 11.72 -22.38
N TYR A 280 6.25 11.92 -23.35
CA TYR A 280 6.14 11.37 -24.70
C TYR A 280 6.85 10.03 -24.76
N LEU A 281 6.08 8.98 -24.92
CA LEU A 281 6.58 7.61 -25.03
C LEU A 281 7.16 7.36 -26.45
N PRO A 282 8.08 6.42 -26.61
CA PRO A 282 8.42 5.88 -27.92
C PRO A 282 7.13 5.44 -28.65
N GLY A 283 6.95 5.89 -29.91
CA GLY A 283 5.71 5.63 -30.67
C GLY A 283 4.65 6.74 -30.64
N GLY A 284 4.95 7.92 -30.06
CA GLY A 284 4.14 9.13 -30.21
C GLY A 284 2.96 9.27 -29.24
N VAL A 285 2.75 8.31 -28.34
CA VAL A 285 1.72 8.41 -27.29
C VAL A 285 2.23 9.29 -26.16
N HIS A 286 1.40 10.20 -25.63
CA HIS A 286 1.76 10.99 -24.46
C HIS A 286 0.96 10.61 -23.21
N ARG A 287 1.56 10.83 -22.04
CA ARG A 287 0.95 10.70 -20.73
C ARG A 287 1.09 11.99 -19.94
N LEU A 288 0.08 12.36 -19.18
CA LEU A 288 0.02 13.62 -18.44
C LEU A 288 0.00 13.31 -16.94
N TYR A 289 1.14 13.49 -16.28
CA TYR A 289 1.23 13.40 -14.81
C TYR A 289 1.15 14.79 -14.22
N PHE A 290 0.63 14.90 -13.01
CA PHE A 290 0.53 16.20 -12.36
C PHE A 290 0.64 16.11 -10.85
N SER A 291 1.00 17.26 -10.25
CA SER A 291 0.81 17.53 -8.83
C SER A 291 -0.07 18.77 -8.65
N THR A 292 -0.96 18.73 -7.67
CA THR A 292 -1.73 19.93 -7.25
C THR A 292 -0.87 20.91 -6.46
N ASP A 293 0.25 20.47 -5.91
CA ASP A 293 1.30 21.32 -5.36
C ASP A 293 2.30 21.67 -6.47
N THR A 294 2.35 22.95 -6.84
CA THR A 294 3.23 23.44 -7.90
C THR A 294 4.68 23.60 -7.45
N SER A 295 5.00 23.47 -6.17
CA SER A 295 6.36 23.53 -5.64
C SER A 295 7.12 22.20 -5.83
N VAL A 296 6.39 21.08 -5.97
CA VAL A 296 6.99 19.76 -6.27
C VAL A 296 7.60 19.81 -7.66
N CYS A 297 8.86 19.39 -7.80
CA CYS A 297 9.52 19.34 -9.11
C CYS A 297 8.93 18.25 -10.00
N GLY A 298 9.03 18.43 -11.33
CA GLY A 298 8.45 17.46 -12.26
C GLY A 298 9.09 16.08 -12.18
N LYS A 299 10.37 16.01 -11.84
CA LYS A 299 11.05 14.72 -11.67
C LYS A 299 10.43 13.92 -10.51
N ASP A 300 10.09 14.57 -9.40
CA ASP A 300 9.41 13.92 -8.29
C ASP A 300 8.00 13.49 -8.66
N VAL A 301 7.25 14.34 -9.35
CA VAL A 301 5.91 13.97 -9.87
C VAL A 301 5.98 12.72 -10.73
N TYR A 302 6.96 12.66 -11.64
CA TYR A 302 7.17 11.54 -12.54
C TYR A 302 7.53 10.25 -11.79
N ASP A 303 8.53 10.30 -10.92
CA ASP A 303 9.03 9.13 -10.21
C ASP A 303 8.03 8.61 -9.17
N ILE A 304 7.40 9.50 -8.38
CA ILE A 304 6.40 9.13 -7.37
C ILE A 304 5.18 8.48 -8.04
N TYR A 305 4.67 9.07 -9.15
CA TYR A 305 3.53 8.47 -9.83
C TYR A 305 3.84 7.05 -10.34
N ARG A 306 5.01 6.84 -10.89
CA ARG A 306 5.45 5.51 -11.36
C ARG A 306 5.62 4.53 -10.22
N THR A 307 6.03 5.00 -9.04
CA THR A 307 6.19 4.17 -7.85
C THR A 307 4.84 3.79 -7.22
N ARG A 308 3.74 4.52 -7.50
CA ARG A 308 2.38 4.16 -7.05
C ARG A 308 2.05 2.69 -7.28
N PHE A 309 2.47 2.14 -8.40
CA PHE A 309 2.20 0.74 -8.76
C PHE A 309 2.69 -0.29 -7.72
N GLN A 310 3.62 0.09 -6.86
CA GLN A 310 4.13 -0.80 -5.80
C GLN A 310 3.05 -1.20 -4.77
N ILE A 311 1.96 -0.43 -4.60
CA ILE A 311 0.84 -0.82 -3.74
C ILE A 311 0.12 -2.06 -4.29
N GLU A 312 0.03 -2.19 -5.61
CA GLU A 312 -0.59 -3.35 -6.28
C GLU A 312 0.22 -4.63 -6.00
N PHE A 313 1.56 -4.53 -5.90
CA PHE A 313 2.40 -5.64 -5.48
C PHE A 313 2.15 -6.04 -4.03
N CYS A 314 1.87 -5.11 -3.13
CA CYS A 314 1.50 -5.45 -1.76
C CYS A 314 0.19 -6.27 -1.72
N PHE A 315 -0.82 -5.91 -2.51
CA PHE A 315 -2.04 -6.70 -2.64
C PHE A 315 -1.78 -8.07 -3.27
N ARG A 316 -1.03 -8.12 -4.37
CA ARG A 316 -0.66 -9.38 -5.04
C ARG A 316 0.03 -10.35 -4.09
N ASP A 317 1.04 -9.86 -3.36
CA ASP A 317 1.79 -10.67 -2.40
C ASP A 317 0.91 -11.08 -1.22
N GLY A 318 -0.02 -10.20 -0.79
CA GLY A 318 -1.06 -10.52 0.18
C GLY A 318 -1.95 -11.67 -0.24
N HIS A 319 -2.38 -11.68 -1.50
CA HIS A 319 -3.18 -12.77 -2.08
C HIS A 319 -2.40 -14.08 -2.16
N GLN A 320 -1.16 -14.03 -2.64
CA GLN A 320 -0.36 -15.21 -2.93
C GLN A 320 0.22 -15.85 -1.65
N PHE A 321 0.67 -15.05 -0.70
CA PHE A 321 1.52 -15.55 0.38
C PHE A 321 0.93 -15.43 1.78
N THR A 322 0.09 -14.44 2.05
CA THR A 322 -0.36 -14.15 3.41
C THR A 322 -1.87 -14.25 3.63
N GLY A 323 -2.58 -14.81 2.65
CA GLY A 323 -3.99 -15.19 2.81
C GLY A 323 -4.96 -14.02 2.90
N LEU A 324 -4.70 -12.92 2.17
CA LEU A 324 -5.57 -11.73 2.14
C LEU A 324 -7.03 -12.08 1.81
N LEU A 325 -7.26 -13.12 0.99
CA LEU A 325 -8.60 -13.58 0.58
C LEU A 325 -9.13 -14.78 1.39
N ASP A 326 -8.38 -15.30 2.34
CA ASP A 326 -8.67 -16.59 2.96
C ASP A 326 -9.65 -16.52 4.14
N CYS A 327 -9.85 -15.34 4.73
CA CYS A 327 -10.69 -15.16 5.89
C CYS A 327 -12.19 -15.33 5.55
N GLN A 328 -12.82 -16.32 6.17
CA GLN A 328 -14.23 -16.63 5.98
C GLN A 328 -15.16 -15.95 7.02
N ALA A 329 -14.65 -15.08 7.88
CA ALA A 329 -15.47 -14.29 8.77
C ALA A 329 -16.48 -13.44 7.98
N ARG A 330 -17.59 -13.10 8.65
CA ARG A 330 -18.64 -12.21 8.09
C ARG A 330 -18.65 -10.85 8.74
N ASN A 331 -18.16 -10.79 9.97
CA ASN A 331 -18.15 -9.60 10.80
C ASN A 331 -17.03 -8.64 10.34
N GLU A 332 -17.34 -7.35 10.25
CA GLU A 332 -16.44 -6.27 9.85
C GLU A 332 -15.11 -6.29 10.62
N LYS A 333 -15.15 -6.33 11.97
CA LYS A 333 -13.94 -6.32 12.81
C LYS A 333 -13.00 -7.48 12.52
N ALA A 334 -13.55 -8.67 12.31
CA ALA A 334 -12.74 -9.86 12.03
C ALA A 334 -12.14 -9.82 10.63
N LEU A 335 -12.83 -9.24 9.65
CA LEU A 335 -12.32 -9.01 8.31
C LEU A 335 -11.26 -7.91 8.31
N ASP A 336 -11.52 -6.81 9.01
CA ASP A 336 -10.54 -5.73 9.19
C ASP A 336 -9.23 -6.25 9.79
N PHE A 337 -9.32 -7.04 10.86
CA PHE A 337 -8.14 -7.69 11.46
C PHE A 337 -7.42 -8.59 10.45
N ALA A 338 -8.14 -9.42 9.71
CA ALA A 338 -7.58 -10.35 8.75
C ALA A 338 -6.80 -9.64 7.63
N TYR A 339 -7.40 -8.62 7.01
CA TYR A 339 -6.76 -7.87 5.93
C TYR A 339 -5.49 -7.18 6.41
N ASN A 340 -5.57 -6.50 7.54
CA ASN A 340 -4.42 -5.77 8.06
C ASN A 340 -3.32 -6.70 8.58
N ALA A 341 -3.65 -7.84 9.20
CA ALA A 341 -2.66 -8.84 9.62
C ALA A 341 -1.94 -9.47 8.42
N SER A 342 -2.67 -9.78 7.35
CA SER A 342 -2.10 -10.28 6.10
C SER A 342 -1.08 -9.30 5.51
N LEU A 343 -1.45 -8.02 5.37
CA LEU A 343 -0.60 -6.98 4.81
C LEU A 343 0.57 -6.61 5.75
N ALA A 344 0.37 -6.63 7.07
CA ALA A 344 1.42 -6.44 8.05
C ALA A 344 2.48 -7.55 7.99
N ALA A 345 2.08 -8.80 7.72
CA ALA A 345 3.03 -9.90 7.55
C ALA A 345 3.96 -9.68 6.33
N ILE A 346 3.46 -9.10 5.23
CA ILE A 346 4.30 -8.65 4.11
C ILE A 346 5.29 -7.57 4.56
N ASN A 347 4.82 -6.57 5.29
CA ASN A 347 5.67 -5.49 5.79
C ASN A 347 6.81 -6.02 6.68
N ILE A 348 6.50 -6.90 7.64
CA ILE A 348 7.51 -7.52 8.52
C ILE A 348 8.54 -8.27 7.67
N THR A 349 8.10 -9.00 6.65
CA THR A 349 8.98 -9.73 5.74
C THR A 349 9.90 -8.79 4.95
N LYS A 350 9.41 -7.63 4.50
CA LYS A 350 10.23 -6.61 3.84
C LYS A 350 11.28 -6.00 4.78
N VAL A 351 10.93 -5.75 6.04
CA VAL A 351 11.88 -5.29 7.08
C VAL A 351 12.92 -6.38 7.36
N LEU A 352 12.50 -7.64 7.51
CA LEU A 352 13.39 -8.77 7.72
C LEU A 352 14.42 -8.89 6.59
N ARG A 353 13.97 -8.81 5.32
CA ARG A 353 14.88 -8.84 4.15
C ARG A 353 15.93 -7.73 4.20
N LYS A 354 15.52 -6.52 4.58
CA LYS A 354 16.46 -5.38 4.72
C LYS A 354 17.50 -5.64 5.81
N GLN A 355 17.05 -6.08 6.98
CA GLN A 355 17.95 -6.30 8.14
C GLN A 355 18.91 -7.46 7.92
N THR A 356 18.45 -8.52 7.29
CA THR A 356 19.26 -9.74 7.05
C THR A 356 20.02 -9.72 5.72
N LYS A 357 19.75 -8.73 4.84
CA LYS A 357 20.28 -8.65 3.46
C LYS A 357 20.01 -9.92 2.64
N MET A 358 18.93 -10.64 2.96
CA MET A 358 18.57 -11.86 2.23
C MET A 358 18.14 -11.53 0.79
N PRO A 359 18.66 -12.26 -0.22
CA PRO A 359 18.27 -12.09 -1.62
C PRO A 359 16.91 -12.75 -1.95
N PHE A 360 16.25 -13.36 -0.98
CA PHE A 360 15.06 -14.19 -1.18
C PHE A 360 13.79 -13.34 -1.45
N SER A 361 12.92 -13.86 -2.28
CA SER A 361 11.57 -13.35 -2.49
C SER A 361 10.69 -13.59 -1.23
N ILE A 362 9.53 -12.92 -1.17
CA ILE A 362 8.56 -13.14 -0.08
C ILE A 362 8.10 -14.60 -0.03
N GLY A 363 7.88 -15.21 -1.20
CA GLY A 363 7.50 -16.62 -1.31
C GLY A 363 8.55 -17.57 -0.77
N GLN A 364 9.83 -17.35 -1.10
CA GLN A 364 10.94 -18.15 -0.56
C GLN A 364 11.09 -17.99 0.96
N ILE A 365 10.96 -16.76 1.48
CA ILE A 365 10.97 -16.55 2.93
C ILE A 365 9.79 -17.26 3.60
N LYS A 366 8.60 -17.25 3.00
CA LYS A 366 7.46 -18.02 3.50
C LYS A 366 7.79 -19.51 3.57
N SER A 367 8.37 -20.08 2.52
CA SER A 367 8.79 -21.51 2.52
C SER A 367 9.81 -21.80 3.61
N LEU A 368 10.80 -20.93 3.81
CA LEU A 368 11.76 -21.05 4.90
C LEU A 368 11.08 -20.98 6.29
N MET A 369 10.11 -20.08 6.48
CA MET A 369 9.35 -19.98 7.73
C MET A 369 8.49 -21.22 8.00
N VAL A 370 7.88 -21.80 6.95
CA VAL A 370 7.15 -23.08 7.05
C VAL A 370 8.09 -24.20 7.51
N ASN A 371 9.24 -24.35 6.86
CA ASN A 371 10.24 -25.37 7.22
C ASN A 371 10.76 -25.18 8.66
N ALA A 372 11.11 -23.93 9.02
CA ALA A 372 11.55 -23.59 10.37
C ALA A 372 10.51 -23.94 11.44
N HIS A 373 9.23 -23.68 11.15
CA HIS A 373 8.13 -23.99 12.07
C HIS A 373 7.99 -25.50 12.31
N PHE A 374 8.04 -26.31 11.25
CA PHE A 374 7.94 -27.77 11.39
C PHE A 374 9.16 -28.35 12.09
N ILE A 375 10.36 -27.91 11.73
CA ILE A 375 11.60 -28.37 12.38
C ILE A 375 11.59 -28.03 13.87
N LYS A 376 11.25 -26.76 14.21
CA LYS A 376 11.14 -26.34 15.62
C LYS A 376 10.12 -27.19 16.37
N ARG A 377 8.95 -27.43 15.79
CA ARG A 377 7.90 -28.25 16.44
C ARG A 377 8.32 -29.69 16.62
N PHE A 378 9.08 -30.26 15.68
CA PHE A 378 9.65 -31.62 15.82
C PHE A 378 10.58 -31.70 17.03
N PHE A 379 11.53 -30.74 17.15
CA PHE A 379 12.45 -30.74 18.29
C PHE A 379 11.74 -30.46 19.62
N ASP A 380 10.79 -29.54 19.66
CA ASP A 380 9.98 -29.26 20.85
C ASP A 380 9.19 -30.50 21.34
N LEU A 381 8.74 -31.35 20.42
CA LEU A 381 7.96 -32.56 20.75
C LEU A 381 8.83 -33.79 21.04
N SER A 382 9.98 -33.94 20.37
CA SER A 382 10.88 -35.09 20.55
C SER A 382 11.81 -34.96 21.74
N GLY A 383 12.01 -33.77 22.28
CA GLY A 383 12.99 -33.49 23.32
C GLY A 383 14.46 -33.62 22.87
N ILE A 384 14.69 -33.72 21.55
CA ILE A 384 16.04 -33.82 20.97
C ILE A 384 16.66 -32.41 20.91
N ASP A 385 17.92 -32.28 21.31
CA ASP A 385 18.67 -31.04 21.22
C ASP A 385 19.04 -30.71 19.75
N PRO A 386 18.50 -29.63 19.15
CA PRO A 386 18.79 -29.24 17.77
C PRO A 386 20.25 -28.80 17.56
N ASN A 387 20.98 -28.45 18.62
CA ASN A 387 22.36 -27.93 18.54
C ASN A 387 23.43 -29.02 18.48
N LYS A 388 23.07 -30.28 18.65
CA LYS A 388 24.03 -31.38 18.44
C LYS A 388 24.50 -31.42 16.99
N THR A 389 25.78 -31.61 16.74
CA THR A 389 26.45 -31.50 15.43
C THR A 389 25.74 -32.27 14.31
N LEU A 390 25.31 -33.51 14.58
CA LEU A 390 24.59 -34.33 13.59
C LEU A 390 23.24 -33.74 13.23
N ASN A 391 22.50 -33.25 14.22
CA ASN A 391 21.19 -32.66 14.03
C ASN A 391 21.30 -31.31 13.29
N ALA A 392 22.33 -30.49 13.57
CA ALA A 392 22.56 -29.21 12.92
C ALA A 392 22.78 -29.34 11.40
N LYS A 393 23.44 -30.39 10.92
CA LYS A 393 23.63 -30.66 9.49
C LYS A 393 22.30 -31.00 8.79
N LEU A 394 21.54 -31.96 9.35
CA LEU A 394 20.23 -32.38 8.83
C LEU A 394 19.23 -31.21 8.83
N VAL A 395 19.23 -30.43 9.90
CA VAL A 395 18.40 -29.25 10.05
C VAL A 395 18.71 -28.21 8.95
N LYS A 396 19.99 -27.96 8.65
CA LYS A 396 20.42 -27.03 7.59
C LYS A 396 19.98 -27.50 6.21
N GLU A 397 20.13 -28.79 5.93
CA GLU A 397 19.71 -29.42 4.68
C GLU A 397 18.19 -29.29 4.47
N LEU A 398 17.39 -29.73 5.45
CA LEU A 398 15.92 -29.63 5.38
C LEU A 398 15.42 -28.18 5.26
N PHE A 399 16.10 -27.24 5.90
CA PHE A 399 15.77 -25.84 5.80
C PHE A 399 16.04 -25.27 4.41
N GLY A 400 17.15 -25.69 3.80
CA GLY A 400 17.58 -25.23 2.49
C GLY A 400 16.70 -25.69 1.33
N LEU A 401 15.88 -26.72 1.49
CA LEU A 401 15.02 -27.27 0.43
C LEU A 401 14.08 -26.23 -0.22
N ALA A 402 13.83 -25.12 0.45
CA ALA A 402 13.00 -24.04 -0.11
C ALA A 402 13.75 -23.08 -1.04
N THR A 403 15.09 -23.13 -1.06
CA THR A 403 15.94 -22.17 -1.76
C THR A 403 16.59 -22.75 -3.01
N ASP A 404 16.67 -24.08 -3.12
CA ASP A 404 17.35 -24.80 -4.21
C ASP A 404 16.46 -24.99 -5.45
N ALA A 405 15.21 -24.51 -5.42
CA ALA A 405 14.22 -24.63 -6.48
C ALA A 405 13.98 -23.32 -7.23
N ALA A 406 15.03 -22.59 -7.57
CA ALA A 406 14.92 -21.39 -8.45
C ALA A 406 15.85 -21.53 -9.66
#